data_3980a4c1fcc1ea6d9b5450b6216d2af5
#
_entry.id   3980a4c1fcc1ea6d9b5450b6216d2af5
#
_cell.length_a   1.000
_cell.length_b   1.000
_cell.length_c   1.000
_cell.angle_alpha   90.00
_cell.angle_beta   90.00
_cell.angle_gamma   90.00
#
_symmetry.space_group_name_H-M   'P 1'
#
loop_
_entity.id
_entity.type
_entity.pdbx_description
1 polymer ?
#
loop_
_entity_poly.entity_id
_entity_poly.type
_entity_poly.pdbx_seq_one_letter_code
_entity_poly.pdbx_strand_id
1 'polypeptide(L)'
;GDLVRIVIDRNRLEGSVDLVGDAQGQFSPAKGARVLASRPPHPDLSPDPQLPDETRLWAALQRLSGGTWGGCVFDVDRIVEALEAAGRQADGD
;
A
#
# COMPACT_ATOMS: atom_id res chain seq x y z
N GLY A 1 -2.97 0.45 -21.68
CA GLY A 1 -4.30 0.38 -21.61
C GLY A 1 -5.02 -0.33 -20.49
N ASP A 2 -4.61 -0.13 -19.23
CA ASP A 2 -5.39 -0.67 -18.10
C ASP A 2 -6.71 0.09 -17.94
N LEU A 3 -7.77 -0.66 -17.65
CA LEU A 3 -9.08 -0.11 -17.32
C LEU A 3 -9.30 -0.24 -15.81
N VAL A 4 -9.52 0.89 -15.16
CA VAL A 4 -9.69 0.97 -13.72
C VAL A 4 -11.11 1.45 -13.41
N ARG A 5 -11.78 0.80 -12.46
CA ARG A 5 -13.09 1.24 -11.98
C ARG A 5 -12.95 1.77 -10.57
N ILE A 6 -13.40 3.00 -10.39
CA ILE A 6 -13.43 3.66 -9.08
C ILE A 6 -14.90 3.84 -8.70
N VAL A 7 -15.28 3.31 -7.54
CA VAL A 7 -16.64 3.44 -7.01
C VAL A 7 -16.57 4.16 -5.68
N ILE A 8 -17.39 5.19 -5.52
CA ILE A 8 -17.50 5.95 -4.27
C ILE A 8 -18.96 5.94 -3.85
N ASP A 9 -19.23 5.34 -2.68
CA ASP A 9 -20.56 5.34 -2.07
C ASP A 9 -20.54 6.31 -0.89
N ARG A 10 -21.04 7.51 -1.13
CA ARG A 10 -21.05 8.59 -0.13
C ARG A 10 -22.03 8.33 1.01
N ASN A 11 -23.03 7.47 0.81
CA ASN A 11 -24.01 7.14 1.85
C ASN A 11 -23.44 6.16 2.87
N ARG A 12 -22.59 5.23 2.41
CA ARG A 12 -21.92 4.24 3.26
C ARG A 12 -20.51 4.64 3.64
N LEU A 13 -20.00 5.73 3.11
CA LEU A 13 -18.61 6.18 3.27
C LEU A 13 -17.62 5.09 2.86
N GLU A 14 -17.88 4.44 1.72
CA GLU A 14 -17.06 3.38 1.18
C GLU A 14 -16.52 3.78 -0.19
N GLY A 15 -15.34 3.27 -0.51
CA GLY A 15 -14.73 3.46 -1.81
C GLY A 15 -13.99 2.20 -2.25
N SER A 16 -13.89 2.02 -3.56
CA SER A 16 -13.11 0.93 -4.12
C SER A 16 -12.42 1.37 -5.39
N VAL A 17 -11.27 0.74 -5.65
CA VAL A 17 -10.50 0.90 -6.89
C VAL A 17 -10.15 -0.50 -7.36
N ASP A 18 -10.61 -0.86 -8.55
CA ASP A 18 -10.38 -2.20 -9.10
C ASP A 18 -9.81 -2.10 -10.50
N LEU A 19 -8.88 -3.00 -10.82
CA LEU A 19 -8.47 -3.24 -12.19
C LEU A 19 -9.49 -4.17 -12.81
N VAL A 20 -10.17 -3.70 -13.87
CA VAL A 20 -11.28 -4.43 -14.50
C VAL A 20 -11.10 -4.64 -16.00
N GLY A 21 -9.92 -4.41 -16.52
CA GLY A 21 -9.62 -4.66 -17.92
C GLY A 21 -8.22 -4.22 -18.31
N ASP A 22 -7.86 -4.60 -19.54
CA ASP A 22 -6.60 -4.20 -20.17
C ASP A 22 -6.83 -4.03 -21.67
N ALA A 23 -5.76 -3.93 -22.44
CA ALA A 23 -5.85 -3.78 -23.90
C ALA A 23 -6.54 -4.97 -24.59
N GLN A 24 -6.64 -6.12 -23.93
CA GLN A 24 -7.22 -7.33 -24.49
C GLN A 24 -8.68 -7.55 -24.12
N GLY A 25 -9.23 -6.76 -23.21
CA GLY A 25 -10.63 -6.83 -22.83
C GLY A 25 -10.89 -6.59 -21.36
N GLN A 26 -12.16 -6.77 -20.97
CA GLN A 26 -12.62 -6.58 -19.61
C GLN A 26 -12.58 -7.88 -18.81
N PHE A 27 -12.43 -7.76 -17.51
CA PHE A 27 -12.45 -8.91 -16.61
C PHE A 27 -13.01 -8.50 -15.23
N SER A 28 -13.22 -9.49 -14.36
CA SER A 28 -13.76 -9.26 -13.03
C SER A 28 -12.74 -8.59 -12.10
N PRO A 29 -13.20 -7.90 -11.04
CA PRO A 29 -12.28 -7.36 -10.02
C PRO A 29 -11.40 -8.44 -9.38
N ALA A 30 -11.90 -9.65 -9.20
CA ALA A 30 -11.11 -10.76 -8.65
C ALA A 30 -9.95 -11.14 -9.56
N LYS A 31 -10.19 -11.20 -10.87
CA LYS A 31 -9.12 -11.42 -11.83
C LYS A 31 -8.15 -10.26 -11.85
N GLY A 32 -8.66 -9.03 -11.76
CA GLY A 32 -7.83 -7.83 -11.70
C GLY A 32 -6.86 -7.86 -10.53
N ALA A 33 -7.32 -8.28 -9.35
CA ALA A 33 -6.46 -8.43 -8.19
C ALA A 33 -5.34 -9.45 -8.41
N ARG A 34 -5.66 -10.57 -9.09
CA ARG A 34 -4.65 -11.58 -9.43
C ARG A 34 -3.63 -11.05 -10.43
N VAL A 35 -4.09 -10.28 -11.42
CA VAL A 35 -3.20 -9.66 -12.40
C VAL A 35 -2.24 -8.70 -11.72
N LEU A 36 -2.74 -7.83 -10.83
CA LEU A 36 -1.91 -6.89 -10.09
C LEU A 36 -0.89 -7.61 -9.20
N ALA A 37 -1.31 -8.69 -8.53
CA ALA A 37 -0.42 -9.46 -7.67
C ALA A 37 0.72 -10.12 -8.45
N SER A 38 0.51 -10.42 -9.74
CA SER A 38 1.53 -11.03 -10.61
C SER A 38 2.50 -10.02 -11.20
N ARG A 39 2.18 -8.73 -11.18
CA ARG A 39 3.03 -7.69 -11.77
C ARG A 39 4.13 -7.28 -10.80
N PRO A 40 5.38 -7.17 -11.25
CA PRO A 40 6.42 -6.57 -10.43
C PRO A 40 6.16 -5.06 -10.28
N PRO A 41 6.68 -4.41 -9.23
CA PRO A 41 6.62 -2.96 -9.11
C PRO A 41 7.27 -2.30 -10.34
N HIS A 42 6.69 -1.17 -10.75
CA HIS A 42 7.26 -0.40 -11.87
C HIS A 42 8.70 0.01 -11.51
N PRO A 43 9.66 -0.12 -12.43
CA PRO A 43 11.06 0.17 -12.12
C PRO A 43 11.34 1.63 -11.73
N ASP A 44 10.45 2.55 -12.13
CA ASP A 44 10.59 3.96 -11.77
C ASP A 44 9.96 4.31 -10.42
N LEU A 45 9.34 3.33 -9.73
CA LEU A 45 8.82 3.54 -8.38
C LEU A 45 9.95 3.49 -7.36
N SER A 46 10.59 4.61 -7.15
CA SER A 46 11.65 4.75 -6.17
C SER A 46 11.59 6.12 -5.53
N PRO A 47 12.03 6.26 -4.27
CA PRO A 47 12.10 7.56 -3.64
C PRO A 47 13.10 8.47 -4.37
N ASP A 48 12.84 9.78 -4.33
CA ASP A 48 13.81 10.77 -4.80
C ASP A 48 15.10 10.63 -3.99
N PRO A 49 16.26 10.39 -4.63
CA PRO A 49 17.52 10.20 -3.89
C PRO A 49 17.98 11.45 -3.15
N GLN A 50 17.40 12.60 -3.43
CA GLN A 50 17.75 13.87 -2.77
C GLN A 50 16.91 14.14 -1.52
N LEU A 51 15.94 13.28 -1.19
CA LEU A 51 15.16 13.45 0.03
C LEU A 51 16.04 13.20 1.27
N PRO A 52 15.79 13.96 2.37
CA PRO A 52 16.49 13.71 3.63
C PRO A 52 16.26 12.30 4.16
N ASP A 53 17.23 11.79 4.91
CA ASP A 53 17.15 10.43 5.50
C ASP A 53 15.93 10.24 6.39
N GLU A 54 15.50 11.29 7.06
CA GLU A 54 14.32 11.23 7.94
C GLU A 54 13.06 10.83 7.20
N THR A 55 12.97 11.10 5.89
CA THR A 55 11.81 10.69 5.09
C THR A 55 11.71 9.17 4.96
N ARG A 56 12.83 8.45 5.04
CA ARG A 56 12.83 6.99 5.06
C ARG A 56 12.17 6.44 6.32
N LEU A 57 12.42 7.07 7.46
CA LEU A 57 11.76 6.71 8.71
C LEU A 57 10.25 6.95 8.60
N TRP A 58 9.88 8.13 8.12
CA TRP A 58 8.47 8.46 7.93
C TRP A 58 7.77 7.48 6.99
N ALA A 59 8.40 7.14 5.88
CA ALA A 59 7.85 6.17 4.93
C ALA A 59 7.66 4.78 5.57
N ALA A 60 8.60 4.35 6.42
CA ALA A 60 8.50 3.09 7.14
C ALA A 60 7.31 3.08 8.11
N LEU A 61 7.11 4.18 8.85
CA LEU A 61 5.99 4.33 9.76
C LEU A 61 4.65 4.31 9.00
N GLN A 62 4.59 4.98 7.85
CA GLN A 62 3.41 4.97 6.99
C GLN A 62 3.11 3.57 6.45
N ARG A 63 4.13 2.82 6.08
CA ARG A 63 3.95 1.46 5.57
C ARG A 63 3.35 0.53 6.61
N LEU A 64 3.81 0.62 7.86
CA LEU A 64 3.24 -0.13 8.97
C LEU A 64 1.79 0.25 9.26
N SER A 65 1.41 1.47 8.92
CA SER A 65 0.12 2.05 9.25
C SER A 65 -0.93 1.92 8.13
N GLY A 66 -0.58 1.24 7.03
CA GLY A 66 -1.49 1.06 5.90
C GLY A 66 -1.41 2.12 4.81
N GLY A 67 -0.53 3.11 4.96
CA GLY A 67 -0.23 4.10 3.94
C GLY A 67 -1.43 4.93 3.51
N THR A 68 -1.46 5.26 2.23
CA THR A 68 -2.49 6.13 1.64
C THR A 68 -3.89 5.57 1.82
N TRP A 69 -4.07 4.27 1.66
CA TRP A 69 -5.38 3.63 1.79
C TRP A 69 -5.94 3.74 3.21
N GLY A 70 -5.06 3.75 4.21
CA GLY A 70 -5.44 3.98 5.60
C GLY A 70 -5.59 5.45 5.98
N GLY A 71 -5.53 6.37 5.02
CA GLY A 71 -5.67 7.80 5.26
C GLY A 71 -4.38 8.49 5.69
N CYS A 72 -3.25 7.84 5.54
CA CYS A 72 -1.92 8.36 5.91
C CYS A 72 -1.79 8.75 7.38
N VAL A 73 -2.60 8.17 8.26
CA VAL A 73 -2.48 8.36 9.70
C VAL A 73 -1.65 7.22 10.30
N PHE A 74 -0.94 7.51 11.39
CA PHE A 74 -0.14 6.48 12.04
C PHE A 74 -1.02 5.53 12.84
N ASP A 75 -0.78 4.24 12.68
CA ASP A 75 -1.36 3.19 13.51
C ASP A 75 -0.38 2.93 14.66
N VAL A 76 -0.64 3.59 15.79
CA VAL A 76 0.28 3.58 16.94
C VAL A 76 0.51 2.15 17.45
N ASP A 77 -0.54 1.37 17.55
CA ASP A 77 -0.45 0.00 18.07
C ASP A 77 0.43 -0.88 17.19
N ARG A 78 0.25 -0.81 15.87
CA ARG A 78 1.10 -1.57 14.94
C ARG A 78 2.56 -1.15 14.99
N ILE A 79 2.80 0.16 15.08
CA ILE A 79 4.17 0.69 15.15
C ILE A 79 4.84 0.23 16.44
N VAL A 80 4.17 0.38 17.58
CA VAL A 80 4.71 -0.03 18.88
C VAL A 80 4.97 -1.53 18.91
N GLU A 81 4.04 -2.33 18.40
CA GLU A 81 4.20 -3.79 18.33
C GLU A 81 5.43 -4.17 17.50
N ALA A 82 5.64 -3.54 16.36
CA ALA A 82 6.79 -3.81 15.51
C ALA A 82 8.11 -3.46 16.21
N LEU A 83 8.15 -2.33 16.92
CA LEU A 83 9.33 -1.92 17.68
C LEU A 83 9.64 -2.88 18.84
N GLU A 84 8.62 -3.31 19.56
CA GLU A 84 8.77 -4.27 20.66
C GLU A 84 9.23 -5.63 20.14
N ALA A 85 8.70 -6.10 19.01
CA ALA A 85 9.11 -7.34 18.39
C ALA A 85 10.57 -7.28 17.96
N ALA A 86 11.02 -6.18 17.39
CA ALA A 86 12.41 -5.97 17.01
C ALA A 86 13.33 -5.95 18.25
N GLY A 87 12.89 -5.30 19.34
CA GLY A 87 13.63 -5.30 20.61
C GLY A 87 13.77 -6.70 21.21
N ARG A 88 12.69 -7.49 21.17
CA ARG A 88 12.73 -8.88 21.64
C ARG A 88 13.68 -9.75 20.82
N GLN A 89 13.71 -9.57 19.49
CA GLN A 89 14.65 -10.28 18.64
C GLN A 89 16.10 -9.92 18.96
N ALA A 90 16.38 -8.64 19.19
CA ALA A 90 17.72 -8.18 19.54
C ALA A 90 18.17 -8.75 20.90
N ASP A 91 17.24 -8.85 21.87
CA ASP A 91 17.53 -9.37 23.20
C ASP A 91 17.55 -10.90 23.28
N GLY A 92 16.99 -11.58 22.28
CA GLY A 92 16.87 -13.04 22.25
C GLY A 92 18.13 -13.77 21.78
N ASP A 93 19.14 -13.04 21.35
CA ASP A 93 20.41 -13.58 20.95
C ASP A 93 21.43 -13.62 22.14
#